data_cd7a40208b390c8f07401335d5741d80
#
_entry.id   cd7a40208b390c8f07401335d5741d80
#
_cell.length_a   1.000
_cell.length_b   1.000
_cell.length_c   1.000
_cell.angle_alpha   90.00
_cell.angle_beta   90.00
_cell.angle_gamma   90.00
#
_symmetry.space_group_name_H-M   'P 1'
#
loop_
_entity.id
_entity.type
_entity.pdbx_description
1 polymer ?
#
loop_
_entity_poly.entity_id
_entity_poly.type
_entity_poly.pdbx_seq_one_letter_code
_entity_poly.pdbx_strand_id
1 'polypeptide(L)'
;MANLDKLLRKIERNKETENEVKTYPLTIGDETFNVKTMTRSEKRQFIYAQETNSNSMTAGDIVKKMKPFIYRALDLKELAVKAKDAGFIQSYYDVVEALFEPEQIIEIIGFITEINGITATVVEDELEELKKP
;
A
#
# COMPACT_ATOMS: atom_id res chain seq x y z
N MET A 1 20.79 -20.63 -20.29
CA MET A 1 20.94 -20.86 -18.83
C MET A 1 21.21 -19.55 -18.13
N ALA A 2 20.53 -19.29 -17.03
CA ALA A 2 20.76 -18.07 -16.24
C ALA A 2 22.15 -18.12 -15.60
N ASN A 3 22.86 -17.00 -15.60
CA ASN A 3 24.15 -16.85 -14.95
C ASN A 3 23.93 -16.69 -13.44
N LEU A 4 24.37 -17.66 -12.64
CA LEU A 4 24.17 -17.66 -11.19
C LEU A 4 24.81 -16.45 -10.51
N ASP A 5 26.01 -16.03 -10.95
CA ASP A 5 26.67 -14.87 -10.38
C ASP A 5 25.88 -13.59 -10.62
N LYS A 6 25.30 -13.45 -11.81
CA LYS A 6 24.45 -12.30 -12.15
C LYS A 6 23.19 -12.28 -11.28
N LEU A 7 22.59 -13.45 -11.07
CA LEU A 7 21.39 -13.59 -10.23
C LEU A 7 21.70 -13.29 -8.76
N LEU A 8 22.85 -13.75 -8.24
CA LEU A 8 23.28 -13.44 -6.88
C LEU A 8 23.48 -11.95 -6.68
N ARG A 9 24.07 -11.25 -7.65
CA ARG A 9 24.22 -9.80 -7.61
C ARG A 9 22.89 -9.07 -7.60
N LYS A 10 21.92 -9.62 -8.34
CA LYS A 10 20.57 -9.07 -8.36
C LYS A 10 19.90 -9.20 -6.99
N ILE A 11 20.04 -10.36 -6.33
CA ILE A 11 19.52 -10.58 -4.98
C ILE A 11 20.17 -9.61 -4.00
N GLU A 12 21.49 -9.46 -4.07
CA GLU A 12 22.23 -8.54 -3.22
C GLU A 12 21.74 -7.11 -3.37
N ARG A 13 21.57 -6.65 -4.62
CA ARG A 13 21.03 -5.32 -4.93
C ARG A 13 19.64 -5.13 -4.38
N ASN A 14 18.78 -6.14 -4.52
CA ASN A 14 17.43 -6.11 -4.00
C ASN A 14 17.40 -6.03 -2.47
N LYS A 15 18.35 -6.69 -1.80
CA LYS A 15 18.50 -6.62 -0.35
C LYS A 15 18.93 -5.23 0.12
N GLU A 16 19.84 -4.60 -0.61
CA GLU A 16 20.32 -3.24 -0.29
C GLU A 16 19.18 -2.21 -0.39
N THR A 17 18.26 -2.39 -1.35
CA THR A 17 17.16 -1.45 -1.58
C THR A 17 15.84 -1.89 -0.94
N GLU A 18 15.84 -3.01 -0.21
CA GLU A 18 14.63 -3.62 0.35
C GLU A 18 13.79 -2.65 1.19
N ASN A 19 14.46 -1.82 1.98
CA ASN A 19 13.83 -0.87 2.88
C ASN A 19 13.89 0.58 2.38
N GLU A 20 14.29 0.79 1.14
CA GLU A 20 14.35 2.12 0.58
C GLU A 20 12.96 2.70 0.40
N VAL A 21 12.74 3.88 0.98
CA VAL A 21 11.44 4.57 0.96
C VAL A 21 11.63 5.98 0.43
N LYS A 22 10.78 6.37 -0.51
CA LYS A 22 10.70 7.73 -1.04
C LYS A 22 9.36 8.33 -0.64
N THR A 23 9.27 9.66 -0.66
CA THR A 23 8.00 10.35 -0.36
C THR A 23 7.56 11.19 -1.55
N TYR A 24 6.24 11.23 -1.74
CA TYR A 24 5.61 12.02 -2.80
C TYR A 24 4.44 12.81 -2.21
N PRO A 25 4.28 14.09 -2.57
CA PRO A 25 3.17 14.88 -2.05
C PRO A 25 1.85 14.49 -2.73
N LEU A 26 0.79 14.41 -1.94
CA LEU A 26 -0.58 14.21 -2.43
C LEU A 26 -1.49 15.19 -1.71
N THR A 27 -2.22 15.98 -2.47
CA THR A 27 -3.20 16.91 -1.90
C THR A 27 -4.59 16.32 -1.97
N ILE A 28 -5.22 16.20 -0.80
CA ILE A 28 -6.60 15.74 -0.66
C ILE A 28 -7.39 16.84 0.01
N GLY A 29 -8.34 17.42 -0.70
CA GLY A 29 -9.06 18.59 -0.22
C GLY A 29 -8.11 19.75 0.01
N ASP A 30 -8.05 20.26 1.23
CA ASP A 30 -7.19 21.39 1.61
C ASP A 30 -5.87 20.97 2.22
N GLU A 31 -5.63 19.67 2.37
CA GLU A 31 -4.45 19.15 3.06
C GLU A 31 -3.50 18.43 2.11
N THR A 32 -2.20 18.63 2.31
CA THR A 32 -1.16 17.94 1.56
C THR A 32 -0.47 16.92 2.48
N PHE A 33 -0.43 15.67 2.02
CA PHE A 33 0.21 14.57 2.72
C PHE A 33 1.49 14.16 1.99
N ASN A 34 2.52 13.81 2.75
CA ASN A 34 3.72 13.20 2.20
C ASN A 34 3.55 11.69 2.22
N VAL A 35 3.25 11.11 1.06
CA VAL A 35 2.94 9.69 0.92
C VAL A 35 4.23 8.92 0.71
N LYS A 36 4.51 7.96 1.60
CA LYS A 36 5.70 7.10 1.55
C LYS A 36 5.47 5.94 0.61
N THR A 37 6.51 5.60 -0.17
CA THR A 37 6.49 4.35 -0.91
C THR A 37 6.62 3.17 0.05
N MET A 38 6.15 2.01 -0.39
CA MET A 38 6.21 0.78 0.39
C MET A 38 7.58 0.11 0.26
N THR A 39 7.99 -0.61 1.31
CA THR A 39 9.09 -1.55 1.22
C THR A 39 8.69 -2.69 0.27
N ARG A 40 9.67 -3.48 -0.14
CA ARG A 40 9.42 -4.62 -1.03
C ARG A 40 8.44 -5.63 -0.41
N SER A 41 8.60 -5.90 0.88
CA SER A 41 7.70 -6.79 1.61
C SER A 41 6.27 -6.24 1.66
N GLU A 42 6.11 -4.94 1.91
CA GLU A 42 4.81 -4.28 1.92
C GLU A 42 4.14 -4.30 0.55
N LYS A 43 4.92 -4.11 -0.54
CA LYS A 43 4.39 -4.20 -1.90
C LYS A 43 3.78 -5.56 -2.17
N ARG A 44 4.46 -6.64 -1.75
CA ARG A 44 3.95 -8.01 -1.90
C ARG A 44 2.64 -8.19 -1.14
N GLN A 45 2.59 -7.74 0.10
CA GLN A 45 1.38 -7.80 0.93
C GLN A 45 0.22 -7.03 0.28
N PHE A 46 0.52 -5.86 -0.27
CA PHE A 46 -0.46 -5.02 -0.94
C PHE A 46 -1.04 -5.72 -2.19
N ILE A 47 -0.17 -6.29 -3.01
CA ILE A 47 -0.57 -7.03 -4.21
C ILE A 47 -1.41 -8.25 -3.82
N TYR A 48 -0.98 -9.03 -2.83
CA TYR A 48 -1.72 -10.21 -2.38
C TYR A 48 -3.07 -9.86 -1.77
N ALA A 49 -3.16 -8.75 -1.06
CA ALA A 49 -4.42 -8.30 -0.50
C ALA A 49 -5.45 -7.95 -1.59
N GLN A 50 -4.99 -7.40 -2.72
CA GLN A 50 -5.85 -7.14 -3.85
C GLN A 50 -6.26 -8.42 -4.58
N GLU A 51 -5.35 -9.39 -4.66
CA GLU A 51 -5.56 -10.64 -5.37
C GLU A 51 -6.64 -11.53 -4.75
N THR A 52 -6.63 -11.69 -3.43
CA THR A 52 -7.54 -12.61 -2.75
C THR A 52 -9.01 -12.28 -2.93
N ASN A 53 -9.35 -11.30 -3.77
CA ASN A 53 -10.66 -10.67 -3.70
C ASN A 53 -11.33 -10.36 -5.02
N SER A 54 -10.83 -10.94 -6.10
CA SER A 54 -11.18 -10.50 -7.43
C SER A 54 -12.66 -10.63 -7.82
N ASN A 55 -13.47 -11.48 -7.15
CA ASN A 55 -14.81 -11.76 -7.63
C ASN A 55 -15.96 -11.47 -6.67
N SER A 56 -15.69 -11.13 -5.41
CA SER A 56 -16.77 -10.96 -4.42
C SER A 56 -16.58 -9.76 -3.49
N MET A 57 -15.59 -8.91 -3.76
CA MET A 57 -15.34 -7.76 -2.89
C MET A 57 -16.24 -6.58 -3.17
N THR A 58 -16.91 -6.13 -2.13
CA THR A 58 -17.57 -4.81 -2.16
C THR A 58 -16.50 -3.72 -1.99
N ALA A 59 -16.87 -2.48 -2.32
CA ALA A 59 -16.00 -1.32 -2.08
C ALA A 59 -15.61 -1.21 -0.60
N GLY A 60 -16.53 -1.56 0.31
CA GLY A 60 -16.25 -1.55 1.75
C GLY A 60 -15.19 -2.56 2.16
N ASP A 61 -15.17 -3.74 1.53
CA ASP A 61 -14.16 -4.77 1.80
C ASP A 61 -12.78 -4.31 1.34
N ILE A 62 -12.71 -3.64 0.18
CA ILE A 62 -11.45 -3.07 -0.33
C ILE A 62 -10.90 -2.05 0.66
N VAL A 63 -11.74 -1.14 1.14
CA VAL A 63 -11.36 -0.13 2.12
C VAL A 63 -10.79 -0.77 3.39
N LYS A 64 -11.48 -1.78 3.93
CA LYS A 64 -11.01 -2.49 5.13
C LYS A 64 -9.64 -3.10 4.96
N LYS A 65 -9.38 -3.71 3.81
CA LYS A 65 -8.08 -4.34 3.53
C LYS A 65 -6.97 -3.33 3.29
N MET A 66 -7.30 -2.17 2.73
CA MET A 66 -6.32 -1.15 2.38
C MET A 66 -5.98 -0.21 3.54
N LYS A 67 -6.81 -0.14 4.59
CA LYS A 67 -6.56 0.74 5.74
C LYS A 67 -5.14 0.68 6.30
N PRO A 68 -4.56 -0.51 6.58
CA PRO A 68 -3.21 -0.57 7.13
C PRO A 68 -2.17 0.04 6.20
N PHE A 69 -2.33 -0.13 4.89
CA PHE A 69 -1.40 0.41 3.90
C PHE A 69 -1.50 1.93 3.82
N ILE A 70 -2.71 2.46 3.82
CA ILE A 70 -2.98 3.92 3.82
C ILE A 70 -2.43 4.54 5.11
N TYR A 71 -2.71 3.92 6.25
CA TYR A 71 -2.24 4.35 7.56
C TYR A 71 -0.72 4.51 7.60
N ARG A 72 0.01 3.53 7.06
CA ARG A 72 1.47 3.57 7.02
C ARG A 72 2.01 4.53 5.96
N ALA A 73 1.41 4.54 4.78
CA ALA A 73 1.86 5.38 3.67
C ALA A 73 1.74 6.87 3.98
N LEU A 74 0.67 7.28 4.65
CA LEU A 74 0.43 8.68 5.01
C LEU A 74 0.95 9.04 6.40
N ASP A 75 1.54 8.08 7.12
CA ASP A 75 2.06 8.26 8.47
C ASP A 75 1.04 8.90 9.41
N LEU A 76 -0.10 8.23 9.56
CA LEU A 76 -1.23 8.74 10.34
C LEU A 76 -1.17 8.36 11.83
N LYS A 77 -0.07 7.79 12.30
CA LYS A 77 0.06 7.28 13.66
C LYS A 77 -0.22 8.33 14.73
N GLU A 78 0.40 9.49 14.61
CA GLU A 78 0.24 10.55 15.60
C GLU A 78 -1.20 11.05 15.65
N LEU A 79 -1.82 11.26 14.49
CA LEU A 79 -3.20 11.66 14.39
C LEU A 79 -4.13 10.58 14.96
N ALA A 80 -3.86 9.31 14.68
CA ALA A 80 -4.65 8.20 15.19
C ALA A 80 -4.62 8.11 16.72
N VAL A 81 -3.46 8.33 17.33
CA VAL A 81 -3.30 8.35 18.78
C VAL A 81 -4.15 9.47 19.38
N LYS A 82 -4.06 10.66 18.82
CA LYS A 82 -4.84 11.81 19.29
C LYS A 82 -6.35 11.60 19.13
N ALA A 83 -6.77 11.04 18.00
CA ALA A 83 -8.18 10.77 17.73
C ALA A 83 -8.73 9.69 18.67
N LYS A 84 -7.95 8.66 18.97
CA LYS A 84 -8.35 7.62 19.92
C LYS A 84 -8.46 8.18 21.34
N ASP A 85 -7.50 8.98 21.76
CA ASP A 85 -7.53 9.63 23.08
C ASP A 85 -8.72 10.56 23.25
N ALA A 86 -9.15 11.20 22.17
CA ALA A 86 -10.32 12.06 22.14
C ALA A 86 -11.65 11.29 22.06
N GLY A 87 -11.59 9.96 21.89
CA GLY A 87 -12.79 9.12 21.82
C GLY A 87 -13.46 9.08 20.45
N PHE A 88 -12.79 9.58 19.39
CA PHE A 88 -13.36 9.63 18.05
C PHE A 88 -13.24 8.31 17.29
N ILE A 89 -12.28 7.47 17.65
CA ILE A 89 -12.05 6.17 17.02
C ILE A 89 -11.75 5.11 18.08
N GLN A 90 -12.00 3.84 17.76
CA GLN A 90 -11.72 2.72 18.66
C GLN A 90 -10.40 2.02 18.31
N SER A 91 -10.11 1.87 17.03
CA SER A 91 -8.87 1.30 16.51
C SER A 91 -8.07 2.38 15.78
N TYR A 92 -6.75 2.30 15.84
CA TYR A 92 -5.89 3.27 15.16
C TYR A 92 -6.15 3.33 13.65
N TYR A 93 -6.40 2.19 13.00
CA TYR A 93 -6.67 2.16 11.57
C TYR A 93 -7.98 2.84 11.18
N ASP A 94 -8.90 3.00 12.11
CA ASP A 94 -10.17 3.69 11.88
C ASP A 94 -9.98 5.17 11.56
N VAL A 95 -8.79 5.73 11.83
CA VAL A 95 -8.48 7.12 11.48
C VAL A 95 -8.62 7.36 9.98
N VAL A 96 -8.37 6.35 9.15
CA VAL A 96 -8.49 6.47 7.69
C VAL A 96 -9.93 6.80 7.30
N GLU A 97 -10.90 6.05 7.82
CA GLU A 97 -12.32 6.28 7.53
C GLU A 97 -12.86 7.52 8.22
N ALA A 98 -12.30 7.88 9.38
CA ALA A 98 -12.69 9.09 10.11
C ALA A 98 -12.20 10.37 9.41
N LEU A 99 -11.06 10.30 8.74
CA LEU A 99 -10.43 11.47 8.09
C LEU A 99 -10.89 11.67 6.64
N PHE A 100 -11.11 10.58 5.91
CA PHE A 100 -11.36 10.63 4.47
C PHE A 100 -12.72 10.08 4.08
N GLU A 101 -13.32 10.70 3.06
CA GLU A 101 -14.52 10.16 2.41
C GLU A 101 -14.16 8.96 1.55
N PRO A 102 -15.13 8.06 1.23
CA PRO A 102 -14.84 6.86 0.41
C PRO A 102 -14.17 7.17 -0.93
N GLU A 103 -14.58 8.24 -1.61
CA GLU A 103 -13.99 8.65 -2.89
C GLU A 103 -12.51 9.05 -2.72
N GLN A 104 -12.20 9.72 -1.62
CA GLN A 104 -10.83 10.12 -1.30
C GLN A 104 -9.97 8.91 -0.98
N ILE A 105 -10.51 7.92 -0.30
CA ILE A 105 -9.79 6.67 0.02
C ILE A 105 -9.41 5.95 -1.29
N ILE A 106 -10.33 5.87 -2.24
CA ILE A 106 -10.07 5.26 -3.55
C ILE A 106 -8.98 6.03 -4.30
N GLU A 107 -9.02 7.36 -4.25
CA GLU A 107 -7.99 8.21 -4.84
C GLU A 107 -6.62 7.95 -4.21
N ILE A 108 -6.56 7.84 -2.89
CA ILE A 108 -5.32 7.54 -2.16
C ILE A 108 -4.77 6.17 -2.56
N ILE A 109 -5.62 5.15 -2.64
CA ILE A 109 -5.23 3.80 -3.08
C ILE A 109 -4.62 3.85 -4.48
N GLY A 110 -5.27 4.59 -5.40
CA GLY A 110 -4.75 4.78 -6.76
C GLY A 110 -3.38 5.46 -6.78
N PHE A 111 -3.19 6.48 -5.95
CA PHE A 111 -1.91 7.19 -5.83
C PHE A 111 -0.82 6.28 -5.26
N ILE A 112 -1.13 5.53 -4.20
CA ILE A 112 -0.19 4.55 -3.61
C ILE A 112 0.23 3.52 -4.67
N THR A 113 -0.72 3.03 -5.43
CA THR A 113 -0.46 2.07 -6.52
C THR A 113 0.50 2.67 -7.55
N GLU A 114 0.25 3.89 -7.96
CA GLU A 114 1.06 4.59 -8.97
C GLU A 114 2.49 4.85 -8.52
N ILE A 115 2.68 5.43 -7.32
CA ILE A 115 4.03 5.78 -6.83
C ILE A 115 4.89 4.56 -6.53
N ASN A 116 4.27 3.40 -6.32
CA ASN A 116 4.98 2.14 -6.09
C ASN A 116 5.21 1.34 -7.38
N GLY A 117 4.79 1.88 -8.52
CA GLY A 117 4.95 1.22 -9.81
C GLY A 117 4.11 -0.05 -9.95
N ILE A 118 3.03 -0.17 -9.20
CA ILE A 118 2.12 -1.31 -9.24
C ILE A 118 1.04 -1.00 -10.26
N THR A 119 1.10 -1.66 -11.42
CA THR A 119 0.09 -1.50 -12.46
C THR A 119 -0.78 -2.75 -12.54
N ALA A 120 -1.91 -2.68 -13.21
CA ALA A 120 -2.75 -3.85 -13.45
C ALA A 120 -1.95 -4.98 -14.12
N THR A 121 -1.09 -4.64 -15.07
CA THR A 121 -0.23 -5.60 -15.76
C THR A 121 0.75 -6.28 -14.79
N VAL A 122 1.36 -5.51 -13.88
CA VAL A 122 2.28 -6.05 -12.87
C VAL A 122 1.55 -7.02 -11.94
N VAL A 123 0.34 -6.67 -11.52
CA VAL A 123 -0.48 -7.54 -10.67
C VAL A 123 -0.83 -8.84 -11.41
N GLU A 124 -1.23 -8.75 -12.68
CA GLU A 124 -1.53 -9.92 -13.51
C GLU A 124 -0.30 -10.82 -13.69
N ASP A 125 0.87 -10.24 -13.94
CA ASP A 125 2.12 -10.99 -14.10
C ASP A 125 2.51 -11.72 -12.81
N GLU A 126 2.38 -11.08 -11.66
CA GLU A 126 2.62 -11.71 -10.37
C GLU A 126 1.64 -12.85 -10.10
N LEU A 127 0.37 -12.67 -10.48
CA LEU A 127 -0.64 -13.71 -10.37
C LEU A 127 -0.31 -14.93 -11.23
N GLU A 128 0.14 -14.72 -12.45
CA GLU A 128 0.54 -15.80 -13.36
C GLU A 128 1.73 -16.57 -12.80
N GLU A 129 2.73 -15.87 -12.25
CA GLU A 129 3.89 -16.53 -11.63
C GLU A 129 3.50 -17.41 -10.46
N LEU A 130 2.56 -16.94 -9.64
CA LEU A 130 2.07 -17.70 -8.49
C LEU A 130 1.29 -18.96 -8.91
N LYS A 131 0.68 -18.94 -10.09
CA LYS A 131 -0.09 -20.08 -10.62
C LYS A 131 0.75 -21.10 -11.38
N LYS A 132 1.98 -20.77 -11.71
CA LYS A 132 2.89 -21.71 -12.40
C LYS A 132 3.40 -22.76 -11.40
N PRO A 133 3.37 -24.05 -11.79
CA PRO A 133 3.93 -25.11 -10.95
C PRO A 133 5.44 -25.01 -10.77
#